data_1c5ee2c5e9e6cab0e5b9914afbc75ce1
#
_entry.id   1c5ee2c5e9e6cab0e5b9914afbc75ce1
#
_cell.length_a   1.000
_cell.length_b   1.000
_cell.length_c   1.000
_cell.angle_alpha   90.00
_cell.angle_beta   90.00
_cell.angle_gamma   90.00
#
_symmetry.space_group_name_H-M   'P 1'
#
loop_
_entity.id
_entity.type
_entity.pdbx_description
1 polymer ?
#
loop_
_entity_poly.entity_id
_entity_poly.type
_entity_poly.pdbx_seq_one_letter_code
_entity_poly.pdbx_strand_id
1 'polypeptide(L)'
;LSTALGYIDAQYKRFVTNIAGVPTDVADFRRVQNTPKWTASGTLAYSAPVGDGDISFGTTLSYRSKTNQFEIPNPYIDQKGFALWDASLVYTAPEGRWSLGVFGKNLTDKHYKTSGYTFINVNPVTGVPILGTNGLPTSALGTEGTLTAFYGNPRTVSATLELRF
;
A
#
# COMPACT_ATOMS: atom_id res chain seq x y z
N LEU A 1 11.26 12.70 17.60
CA LEU A 1 9.96 12.58 16.96
C LEU A 1 10.00 13.30 15.61
N SER A 2 9.59 12.63 14.54
CA SER A 2 9.35 13.26 13.23
C SER A 2 7.97 12.90 12.72
N THR A 3 7.33 13.82 12.01
CA THR A 3 6.02 13.61 11.40
C THR A 3 6.00 14.17 9.99
N ALA A 4 5.26 13.54 9.09
CA ALA A 4 5.02 14.03 7.74
C ALA A 4 3.55 13.85 7.38
N LEU A 5 3.00 14.83 6.65
CA LEU A 5 1.64 14.80 6.11
C LEU A 5 1.69 15.24 4.65
N GLY A 6 1.11 14.44 3.77
CA GLY A 6 1.00 14.74 2.35
C GLY A 6 -0.47 14.77 1.92
N TYR A 7 -0.81 15.73 1.06
CA TYR A 7 -2.11 15.85 0.42
C TYR A 7 -1.93 16.05 -1.09
N ILE A 8 -2.63 15.26 -1.89
CA ILE A 8 -2.62 15.37 -3.35
C ILE A 8 -4.07 15.27 -3.83
N ASP A 9 -4.52 16.26 -4.59
CA ASP A 9 -5.81 16.23 -5.28
C ASP A 9 -5.55 16.19 -6.80
N ALA A 10 -5.40 14.97 -7.33
CA ALA A 10 -5.08 14.75 -8.74
C ALA A 10 -6.32 14.27 -9.50
N GLN A 11 -6.60 14.94 -10.61
CA GLN A 11 -7.74 14.64 -11.48
C GLN A 11 -7.35 14.82 -12.95
N TYR A 12 -7.94 14.03 -13.83
CA TYR A 12 -7.86 14.27 -15.27
C TYR A 12 -8.80 15.42 -15.67
N LYS A 13 -8.28 16.46 -16.27
CA LYS A 13 -9.10 17.52 -16.89
C LYS A 13 -9.69 17.07 -18.22
N ARG A 14 -8.99 16.17 -18.91
CA ARG A 14 -9.39 15.59 -20.19
C ARG A 14 -8.74 14.22 -20.33
N PHE A 15 -9.52 13.23 -20.72
CA PHE A 15 -9.06 11.87 -21.00
C PHE A 15 -9.88 11.32 -22.18
N VAL A 16 -9.33 11.42 -23.37
CA VAL A 16 -10.03 10.99 -24.59
C VAL A 16 -9.63 9.56 -24.93
N THR A 17 -10.61 8.69 -25.06
CA THR A 17 -10.43 7.32 -25.55
C THR A 17 -11.39 7.05 -26.72
N ASN A 18 -11.05 6.06 -27.54
CA ASN A 18 -11.92 5.66 -28.65
C ASN A 18 -12.93 4.64 -28.15
N ILE A 19 -14.22 4.97 -28.25
CA ILE A 19 -15.33 4.07 -27.89
C ILE A 19 -16.15 3.78 -29.14
N ALA A 20 -16.10 2.55 -29.63
CA ALA A 20 -16.77 2.13 -30.86
C ALA A 20 -16.47 3.03 -32.08
N GLY A 21 -15.22 3.46 -32.22
CA GLY A 21 -14.80 4.33 -33.33
C GLY A 21 -14.96 5.83 -33.07
N VAL A 22 -15.55 6.25 -31.96
CA VAL A 22 -15.83 7.64 -31.60
C VAL A 22 -14.88 8.13 -30.52
N PRO A 23 -14.06 9.18 -30.75
CA PRO A 23 -13.28 9.82 -29.67
C PRO A 23 -14.20 10.41 -28.60
N THR A 24 -14.13 9.85 -27.38
CA THR A 24 -15.02 10.22 -26.27
C THR A 24 -14.20 10.67 -25.08
N ASP A 25 -14.52 11.81 -24.51
CA ASP A 25 -13.92 12.27 -23.27
C ASP A 25 -14.57 11.55 -22.07
N VAL A 26 -13.76 10.84 -21.29
CA VAL A 26 -14.18 10.03 -20.13
C VAL A 26 -13.48 10.46 -18.85
N ALA A 27 -12.93 11.67 -18.80
CA ALA A 27 -12.15 12.17 -17.66
C ALA A 27 -12.90 12.03 -16.32
N ASP A 28 -14.20 12.30 -16.27
CA ASP A 28 -15.01 12.23 -15.07
C ASP A 28 -15.07 10.81 -14.47
N PHE A 29 -14.87 9.79 -15.31
CA PHE A 29 -14.92 8.38 -14.94
C PHE A 29 -13.52 7.77 -14.72
N ARG A 30 -12.46 8.57 -14.84
CA ARG A 30 -11.07 8.12 -14.68
C ARG A 30 -10.47 8.64 -13.38
N ARG A 31 -9.52 7.90 -12.87
CA ARG A 31 -8.79 8.26 -11.63
C ARG A 31 -7.30 8.12 -11.87
N VAL A 32 -6.53 8.99 -11.25
CA VAL A 32 -5.06 8.88 -11.30
C VAL A 32 -4.64 7.67 -10.49
N GLN A 33 -3.87 6.78 -11.14
CA GLN A 33 -3.45 5.50 -10.57
C GLN A 33 -2.51 5.71 -9.38
N ASN A 34 -2.60 4.82 -8.39
CA ASN A 34 -1.68 4.72 -7.25
C ASN A 34 -1.40 6.05 -6.51
N THR A 35 -2.32 7.01 -6.64
CA THR A 35 -2.20 8.34 -6.04
C THR A 35 -3.15 8.44 -4.85
N PRO A 36 -2.66 8.21 -3.62
CA PRO A 36 -3.47 8.41 -2.42
C PRO A 36 -3.69 9.90 -2.19
N LYS A 37 -4.93 10.27 -1.85
CA LYS A 37 -5.26 11.67 -1.54
C LYS A 37 -4.56 12.16 -0.28
N TRP A 38 -4.36 11.26 0.70
CA TRP A 38 -3.68 11.54 1.95
C TRP A 38 -2.61 10.50 2.24
N THR A 39 -1.47 10.98 2.68
CA THR A 39 -0.42 10.18 3.30
C THR A 39 0.00 10.82 4.61
N ALA A 40 0.28 10.02 5.63
CA ALA A 40 0.80 10.51 6.89
C ALA A 40 1.83 9.51 7.43
N SER A 41 2.84 10.01 8.13
CA SER A 41 3.76 9.16 8.88
C SER A 41 4.22 9.86 10.15
N GLY A 42 4.47 9.06 11.19
CA GLY A 42 5.06 9.49 12.44
C GLY A 42 6.12 8.50 12.88
N THR A 43 7.30 8.99 13.21
CA THR A 43 8.41 8.18 13.72
C THR A 43 8.84 8.71 15.08
N LEU A 44 8.92 7.82 16.05
CA LEU A 44 9.51 8.06 17.36
C LEU A 44 10.81 7.25 17.44
N ALA A 45 11.90 7.92 17.83
CA ALA A 45 13.15 7.28 18.17
C ALA A 45 13.54 7.73 19.58
N TYR A 46 14.02 6.77 20.38
CA TYR A 46 14.45 6.98 21.75
C TYR A 46 15.67 6.12 22.01
N SER A 47 16.67 6.68 22.68
CA SER A 47 17.84 5.95 23.12
C SER A 47 18.16 6.34 24.56
N ALA A 48 18.58 5.35 25.35
CA ALA A 48 18.94 5.54 26.74
C ALA A 48 20.07 4.56 27.14
N PRO A 49 20.94 4.95 28.08
CA PRO A 49 21.88 4.03 28.68
C PRO A 49 21.15 2.99 29.55
N VAL A 50 21.58 1.74 29.46
CA VAL A 50 21.06 0.62 30.29
C VAL A 50 22.24 -0.22 30.78
N GLY A 51 22.54 -0.08 32.08
CA GLY A 51 23.79 -0.60 32.65
C GLY A 51 24.97 0.11 32.02
N ASP A 52 25.96 -0.65 31.54
CA ASP A 52 27.13 -0.13 30.83
C ASP A 52 26.96 -0.10 29.31
N GLY A 53 25.77 -0.39 28.79
CA GLY A 53 25.43 -0.39 27.40
C GLY A 53 24.31 0.60 27.07
N ASP A 54 23.82 0.58 25.83
CA ASP A 54 22.78 1.46 25.32
C ASP A 54 21.62 0.66 24.74
N ILE A 55 20.41 1.14 24.96
CA ILE A 55 19.21 0.66 24.27
C ILE A 55 18.70 1.74 23.31
N SER A 56 18.35 1.33 22.11
CA SER A 56 17.72 2.19 21.10
C SER A 56 16.40 1.58 20.68
N PHE A 57 15.34 2.36 20.80
CA PHE A 57 13.98 2.01 20.36
C PHE A 57 13.57 2.92 19.20
N GLY A 58 13.01 2.34 18.16
CA GLY A 58 12.44 3.06 17.03
C GLY A 58 11.06 2.53 16.70
N THR A 59 10.11 3.41 16.40
CA THR A 59 8.80 2.99 15.89
C THR A 59 8.28 3.96 14.86
N THR A 60 7.61 3.43 13.83
CA THR A 60 7.03 4.22 12.75
C THR A 60 5.62 3.74 12.47
N LEU A 61 4.68 4.68 12.47
CA LEU A 61 3.32 4.47 11.96
C LEU A 61 3.18 5.24 10.65
N SER A 62 2.77 4.57 9.59
CA SER A 62 2.53 5.16 8.28
C SER A 62 1.11 4.88 7.82
N TYR A 63 0.46 5.88 7.23
CA TYR A 63 -0.89 5.81 6.68
C TYR A 63 -0.91 6.25 5.23
N ARG A 64 -1.70 5.57 4.41
CA ARG A 64 -2.10 6.04 3.08
C ARG A 64 -3.59 5.81 2.88
N SER A 65 -4.25 6.81 2.28
CA SER A 65 -5.67 6.72 1.95
C SER A 65 -5.92 5.78 0.77
N LYS A 66 -7.20 5.59 0.41
CA LYS A 66 -7.61 4.77 -0.75
C LYS A 66 -6.82 5.14 -2.01
N THR A 67 -6.43 4.12 -2.78
CA THR A 67 -5.85 4.25 -4.12
C THR A 67 -6.60 3.37 -5.12
N ASN A 68 -6.68 3.85 -6.35
CA ASN A 68 -7.16 3.06 -7.48
C ASN A 68 -5.95 2.41 -8.17
N GLN A 69 -6.04 1.12 -8.48
CA GLN A 69 -4.95 0.39 -9.13
C GLN A 69 -4.82 0.74 -10.62
N PHE A 70 -5.94 1.11 -11.24
CA PHE A 70 -6.01 1.54 -12.64
C PHE A 70 -6.76 2.86 -12.76
N GLU A 71 -6.69 3.48 -13.94
CA GLU A 71 -7.47 4.67 -14.26
C GLU A 71 -8.98 4.40 -14.22
N ILE A 72 -9.40 3.17 -14.54
CA ILE A 72 -10.78 2.71 -14.37
C ILE A 72 -10.93 2.17 -12.95
N PRO A 73 -11.75 2.80 -12.10
CA PRO A 73 -11.99 2.32 -10.74
C PRO A 73 -12.54 0.90 -10.74
N ASN A 74 -11.93 0.03 -9.94
CA ASN A 74 -12.39 -1.34 -9.79
C ASN A 74 -12.47 -1.71 -8.30
N PRO A 75 -13.69 -1.86 -7.72
CA PRO A 75 -13.88 -2.11 -6.31
C PRO A 75 -13.25 -3.42 -5.81
N TYR A 76 -12.96 -4.35 -6.71
CA TYR A 76 -12.38 -5.66 -6.35
C TYR A 76 -10.87 -5.60 -6.14
N ILE A 77 -10.16 -4.73 -6.89
CA ILE A 77 -8.69 -4.62 -6.81
C ILE A 77 -8.21 -3.30 -6.22
N ASP A 78 -9.05 -2.26 -6.18
CA ASP A 78 -8.71 -1.00 -5.53
C ASP A 78 -8.32 -1.24 -4.07
N GLN A 79 -7.34 -0.49 -3.58
CA GLN A 79 -6.88 -0.59 -2.21
C GLN A 79 -7.59 0.44 -1.33
N LYS A 80 -8.26 -0.02 -0.28
CA LYS A 80 -8.79 0.85 0.79
C LYS A 80 -7.66 1.47 1.59
N GLY A 81 -7.92 2.60 2.24
CA GLY A 81 -6.95 3.20 3.14
C GLY A 81 -6.46 2.21 4.21
N PHE A 82 -5.18 2.30 4.56
CA PHE A 82 -4.56 1.43 5.55
C PHE A 82 -3.40 2.12 6.27
N ALA A 83 -3.05 1.58 7.42
CA ALA A 83 -1.85 1.96 8.17
C ALA A 83 -0.94 0.74 8.35
N LEU A 84 0.37 1.00 8.39
CA LEU A 84 1.41 0.04 8.73
C LEU A 84 2.13 0.52 9.97
N TRP A 85 2.45 -0.41 10.86
CA TRP A 85 3.21 -0.15 12.07
C TRP A 85 4.47 -0.99 12.08
N ASP A 86 5.62 -0.32 12.19
CA ASP A 86 6.94 -0.92 12.28
C ASP A 86 7.59 -0.50 13.60
N ALA A 87 8.38 -1.38 14.21
CA ALA A 87 9.16 -1.05 15.40
C ALA A 87 10.48 -1.83 15.43
N SER A 88 11.44 -1.27 16.14
CA SER A 88 12.74 -1.89 16.37
C SER A 88 13.23 -1.63 17.78
N LEU A 89 13.99 -2.59 18.31
CA LEU A 89 14.67 -2.47 19.59
C LEU A 89 16.07 -3.02 19.42
N VAL A 90 17.08 -2.23 19.76
CA VAL A 90 18.49 -2.60 19.64
C VAL A 90 19.17 -2.35 20.98
N TYR A 91 19.83 -3.36 21.51
CA TYR A 91 20.75 -3.23 22.60
C TYR A 91 22.18 -3.27 22.07
N THR A 92 23.01 -2.32 22.49
CA THR A 92 24.44 -2.25 22.18
C THR A 92 25.21 -2.41 23.48
N ALA A 93 26.06 -3.43 23.54
CA ALA A 93 26.90 -3.71 24.70
C ALA A 93 27.98 -2.62 24.88
N PRO A 94 28.61 -2.57 26.08
CA PRO A 94 29.70 -1.65 26.36
C PRO A 94 30.80 -1.70 25.30
N GLU A 95 31.37 -0.56 24.97
CA GLU A 95 32.41 -0.40 23.94
C GLU A 95 31.99 -0.87 22.53
N GLY A 96 30.67 -1.18 22.34
CA GLY A 96 30.15 -1.66 21.06
C GLY A 96 30.62 -3.06 20.66
N ARG A 97 31.09 -3.89 21.60
CA ARG A 97 31.63 -5.24 21.33
C ARG A 97 30.62 -6.18 20.69
N TRP A 98 29.36 -6.01 21.00
CA TRP A 98 28.26 -6.70 20.32
C TRP A 98 26.99 -5.89 20.40
N SER A 99 26.08 -6.16 19.47
CA SER A 99 24.74 -5.61 19.52
C SER A 99 23.69 -6.68 19.16
N LEU A 100 22.53 -6.59 19.80
CA LEU A 100 21.37 -7.44 19.52
C LEU A 100 20.21 -6.54 19.11
N GLY A 101 19.72 -6.72 17.89
CA GLY A 101 18.58 -5.99 17.35
C GLY A 101 17.39 -6.91 17.11
N VAL A 102 16.19 -6.45 17.44
CA VAL A 102 14.92 -7.05 17.05
C VAL A 102 14.12 -6.05 16.24
N PHE A 103 13.63 -6.48 15.09
CA PHE A 103 12.94 -5.64 14.11
C PHE A 103 11.62 -6.26 13.74
N GLY A 104 10.54 -5.50 13.85
CA GLY A 104 9.21 -5.89 13.42
C GLY A 104 8.70 -4.96 12.32
N LYS A 105 8.23 -5.53 11.23
CA LYS A 105 7.55 -4.80 10.14
C LYS A 105 6.13 -5.28 10.00
N ASN A 106 5.24 -4.33 9.66
CA ASN A 106 3.80 -4.59 9.54
C ASN A 106 3.26 -5.33 10.77
N LEU A 107 3.55 -4.84 11.97
CA LEU A 107 3.25 -5.51 13.25
C LEU A 107 1.76 -5.84 13.43
N THR A 108 0.87 -5.05 12.82
CA THR A 108 -0.57 -5.28 12.81
C THR A 108 -1.03 -6.33 11.80
N ASP A 109 -0.09 -6.93 11.06
CA ASP A 109 -0.35 -7.92 9.99
C ASP A 109 -1.39 -7.43 8.97
N LYS A 110 -1.27 -6.18 8.57
CA LYS A 110 -2.20 -5.59 7.61
C LYS A 110 -2.02 -6.18 6.22
N HIS A 111 -3.06 -6.82 5.69
CA HIS A 111 -3.10 -7.23 4.29
C HIS A 111 -3.51 -6.04 3.42
N TYR A 112 -2.66 -5.68 2.46
CA TYR A 112 -2.89 -4.58 1.52
C TYR A 112 -2.38 -4.94 0.14
N LYS A 113 -3.14 -4.50 -0.87
CA LYS A 113 -2.79 -4.74 -2.28
C LYS A 113 -1.77 -3.69 -2.73
N THR A 114 -0.76 -4.12 -3.47
CA THR A 114 0.26 -3.26 -4.08
C THR A 114 0.03 -3.05 -5.56
N SER A 115 -0.54 -4.05 -6.23
CA SER A 115 -0.92 -4.02 -7.63
C SER A 115 -1.94 -5.11 -7.92
N GLY A 116 -2.38 -5.22 -9.17
CA GLY A 116 -3.27 -6.28 -9.61
C GLY A 116 -3.51 -6.26 -11.11
N TYR A 117 -4.22 -7.26 -11.59
CA TYR A 117 -4.74 -7.33 -12.96
C TYR A 117 -6.23 -7.64 -12.90
N THR A 118 -6.96 -7.09 -13.85
CA THR A 118 -8.40 -7.35 -14.01
C THR A 118 -8.70 -7.63 -15.47
N PHE A 119 -9.46 -8.69 -15.70
CA PHE A 119 -9.97 -9.10 -17.02
C PHE A 119 -11.50 -9.22 -16.99
N ILE A 120 -12.15 -8.41 -16.18
CA ILE A 120 -13.61 -8.33 -16.17
C ILE A 120 -14.10 -7.36 -17.25
N ASN A 121 -15.26 -7.64 -17.79
CA ASN A 121 -15.93 -6.72 -18.70
C ASN A 121 -16.46 -5.51 -17.92
N VAL A 122 -16.21 -4.33 -18.47
CA VAL A 122 -16.70 -3.07 -17.90
C VAL A 122 -17.37 -2.23 -18.99
N ASN A 123 -18.29 -1.39 -18.57
CA ASN A 123 -18.80 -0.35 -19.47
C ASN A 123 -17.64 0.56 -19.91
N PRO A 124 -17.40 0.74 -21.22
CA PRO A 124 -16.20 1.44 -21.71
C PRO A 124 -16.16 2.94 -21.35
N VAL A 125 -17.32 3.52 -21.05
CA VAL A 125 -17.41 4.93 -20.60
C VAL A 125 -17.22 5.02 -19.11
N THR A 126 -18.11 4.39 -18.34
CA THR A 126 -18.21 4.57 -16.90
C THR A 126 -17.23 3.70 -16.09
N GLY A 127 -16.72 2.62 -16.68
CA GLY A 127 -15.91 1.62 -16.00
C GLY A 127 -16.67 0.71 -15.05
N VAL A 128 -18.00 0.80 -15.01
CA VAL A 128 -18.83 -0.05 -14.15
C VAL A 128 -18.77 -1.50 -14.64
N PRO A 129 -18.51 -2.50 -13.76
CA PRO A 129 -18.50 -3.90 -14.12
C PRO A 129 -19.84 -4.36 -14.72
N ILE A 130 -19.77 -5.14 -15.80
CA ILE A 130 -20.93 -5.76 -16.43
C ILE A 130 -21.16 -7.09 -15.71
N LEU A 131 -22.33 -7.22 -15.08
CA LEU A 131 -22.71 -8.42 -14.32
C LEU A 131 -23.41 -9.44 -15.22
N GLY A 132 -23.11 -10.70 -14.99
CA GLY A 132 -23.86 -11.81 -15.55
C GLY A 132 -25.16 -12.08 -14.80
N THR A 133 -25.93 -13.08 -15.25
CA THR A 133 -27.21 -13.51 -14.66
C THR A 133 -27.03 -14.02 -13.20
N ASN A 134 -25.82 -14.43 -12.82
CA ASN A 134 -25.49 -14.87 -11.48
C ASN A 134 -25.09 -13.69 -10.53
N GLY A 135 -25.16 -12.44 -11.01
CA GLY A 135 -24.78 -11.25 -10.26
C GLY A 135 -23.25 -11.03 -10.11
N LEU A 136 -22.42 -11.85 -10.73
CA LEU A 136 -20.98 -11.73 -10.71
C LEU A 136 -20.47 -11.00 -11.98
N PRO A 137 -19.31 -10.31 -11.91
CA PRO A 137 -18.70 -9.69 -13.08
C PRO A 137 -18.43 -10.73 -14.18
N THR A 138 -18.77 -10.38 -15.41
CA THR A 138 -18.43 -11.20 -16.58
C THR A 138 -16.95 -11.06 -16.92
N SER A 139 -16.38 -12.11 -17.54
CA SER A 139 -14.96 -12.13 -17.91
C SER A 139 -14.77 -11.69 -19.36
N ALA A 140 -13.68 -10.95 -19.60
CA ALA A 140 -13.20 -10.65 -20.94
C ALA A 140 -12.39 -11.81 -21.57
N LEU A 141 -11.98 -12.81 -20.76
CA LEU A 141 -11.13 -13.93 -21.19
C LEU A 141 -11.84 -15.29 -21.17
N GLY A 142 -13.17 -15.32 -21.10
CA GLY A 142 -13.96 -16.56 -21.05
C GLY A 142 -15.01 -16.52 -19.97
N THR A 143 -15.41 -17.72 -19.45
CA THR A 143 -16.50 -17.84 -18.48
C THR A 143 -16.14 -17.47 -17.06
N GLU A 144 -14.84 -17.43 -16.72
CA GLU A 144 -14.36 -17.11 -15.38
C GLU A 144 -13.74 -15.70 -15.36
N GLY A 145 -14.30 -14.82 -14.53
CA GLY A 145 -13.71 -13.50 -14.28
C GLY A 145 -12.38 -13.65 -13.56
N THR A 146 -11.29 -13.19 -14.18
CA THR A 146 -9.97 -13.27 -13.57
C THR A 146 -9.63 -11.95 -12.90
N LEU A 147 -9.44 -12.01 -11.59
CA LEU A 147 -8.93 -10.94 -10.76
C LEU A 147 -7.67 -11.45 -10.07
N THR A 148 -6.56 -10.77 -10.31
CA THR A 148 -5.29 -11.07 -9.65
C THR A 148 -4.87 -9.88 -8.82
N ALA A 149 -4.51 -10.11 -7.56
CA ALA A 149 -3.98 -9.07 -6.68
C ALA A 149 -2.64 -9.49 -6.12
N PHE A 150 -1.70 -8.56 -6.10
CA PHE A 150 -0.42 -8.69 -5.41
C PHE A 150 -0.52 -7.95 -4.08
N TYR A 151 -0.02 -8.58 -3.04
CA TYR A 151 -0.08 -8.05 -1.69
C TYR A 151 1.32 -7.59 -1.24
N GLY A 152 1.33 -6.59 -0.36
CA GLY A 152 2.53 -6.20 0.35
C GLY A 152 2.97 -7.28 1.35
N ASN A 153 4.18 -7.10 1.89
CA ASN A 153 4.76 -8.06 2.82
C ASN A 153 3.87 -8.24 4.06
N PRO A 154 3.67 -9.49 4.50
CA PRO A 154 3.00 -9.79 5.77
C PRO A 154 3.84 -9.28 6.95
N ARG A 155 3.33 -9.43 8.15
CA ARG A 155 4.12 -9.20 9.36
C ARG A 155 5.41 -10.03 9.31
N THR A 156 6.52 -9.36 9.54
CA THR A 156 7.82 -10.01 9.69
C THR A 156 8.49 -9.56 10.98
N VAL A 157 9.12 -10.50 11.66
CA VAL A 157 9.98 -10.24 12.82
C VAL A 157 11.33 -10.87 12.53
N SER A 158 12.39 -10.11 12.76
CA SER A 158 13.77 -10.57 12.58
C SER A 158 14.62 -10.15 13.76
N ALA A 159 15.67 -10.92 14.04
CA ALA A 159 16.70 -10.59 15.01
C ALA A 159 18.07 -10.59 14.33
N THR A 160 18.94 -9.70 14.77
CA THR A 160 20.32 -9.59 14.26
C THR A 160 21.27 -9.52 15.46
N LEU A 161 22.29 -10.36 15.47
CA LEU A 161 23.40 -10.30 16.39
C LEU A 161 24.64 -9.86 15.61
N GLU A 162 25.25 -8.76 16.01
CA GLU A 162 26.53 -8.27 15.46
C GLU A 162 27.62 -8.44 16.53
N LEU A 163 28.76 -8.99 16.14
CA LEU A 163 29.95 -9.15 16.98
C LEU A 163 31.10 -8.37 16.37
N ARG A 164 31.86 -7.63 17.20
CA ARG A 164 33.06 -6.89 16.78
C ARG A 164 34.27 -7.43 17.55
N PHE A 165 35.27 -7.83 16.81
CA PHE A 165 36.52 -8.42 17.32
C PHE A 165 37.68 -7.43 17.26
#